data_70dd686f3989e534accc295d19f7184c
#
_entry.id   70dd686f3989e534accc295d19f7184c
#
_cell.length_a   1.000
_cell.length_b   1.000
_cell.length_c   1.000
_cell.angle_alpha   90.00
_cell.angle_beta   90.00
_cell.angle_gamma   90.00
#
_symmetry.space_group_name_H-M   'P 1'
#
loop_
_entity.id
_entity.type
_entity.pdbx_description
1 polymer ?
#
loop_
_entity_poly.entity_id
_entity_poly.type
_entity_poly.pdbx_seq_one_letter_code
_entity_poly.pdbx_strand_id
1 'polypeptide(L)'
;MSTTTPQTVTRAETAAPGPTRPVLAVDLVTDPALVGRFAALARRLEEAGAGALTLSDGGLHPIHVAAHLAPVTRAVGLLPRTDAVYVEPFHLATQLMSLDHISHGRAGWLLHAQTDPSVPATVGRSPLDRAATAREAADVLETSRLIWDSWAPDAVVRDTAGGKYLDASRLQYADVEAETFSVRGPAITPRSPQGLLPVLVADADRAAAGERVASELADGRVLDLDLRSGTDGALEAVAAAREEADGPVVRLVRVVGLDLGADPLGPVPELIDALREQGLIAPAPVVGTSLREQLGLPPAPYHPDPVRRADRARLTREDHS
;
A
#
# COMPACT_ATOMS: atom_id res chain seq x y z
N MET A 1 -16.15 20.20 53.11
CA MET A 1 -14.87 19.88 52.47
C MET A 1 -14.96 18.41 52.01
N SER A 2 -15.38 18.22 50.76
CA SER A 2 -15.48 16.86 50.16
C SER A 2 -14.32 16.68 49.19
N THR A 3 -13.45 15.75 49.54
CA THR A 3 -12.29 15.36 48.72
C THR A 3 -12.76 14.38 47.65
N THR A 4 -12.75 14.81 46.40
CA THR A 4 -13.00 13.93 45.27
C THR A 4 -11.67 13.28 44.83
N THR A 5 -11.59 11.96 45.00
CA THR A 5 -10.46 11.16 44.54
C THR A 5 -10.49 11.03 43.01
N PRO A 6 -9.38 11.20 42.27
CA PRO A 6 -9.38 11.00 40.82
C PRO A 6 -9.48 9.52 40.48
N GLN A 7 -10.47 9.14 39.70
CA GLN A 7 -10.57 7.81 39.12
C GLN A 7 -9.48 7.62 38.07
N THR A 8 -8.60 6.67 38.31
CA THR A 8 -7.62 6.18 37.34
C THR A 8 -8.35 5.43 36.25
N VAL A 9 -8.40 5.99 35.05
CA VAL A 9 -8.91 5.31 33.84
C VAL A 9 -7.88 4.24 33.47
N THR A 10 -8.17 3.01 33.82
CA THR A 10 -7.38 1.84 33.40
C THR A 10 -7.55 1.70 31.88
N ARG A 11 -6.47 1.92 31.14
CA ARG A 11 -6.39 1.65 29.70
C ARG A 11 -6.66 0.15 29.52
N ALA A 12 -7.77 -0.19 28.86
CA ALA A 12 -8.04 -1.56 28.48
C ALA A 12 -6.88 -2.04 27.62
N GLU A 13 -6.13 -3.01 28.09
CA GLU A 13 -5.14 -3.77 27.33
C GLU A 13 -5.92 -4.49 26.21
N THR A 14 -5.90 -3.92 25.02
CA THR A 14 -6.35 -4.63 23.82
C THR A 14 -5.38 -5.79 23.65
N ALA A 15 -5.86 -7.00 23.86
CA ALA A 15 -5.12 -8.21 23.56
C ALA A 15 -4.53 -8.10 22.17
N ALA A 16 -3.23 -8.37 22.02
CA ALA A 16 -2.57 -8.40 20.72
C ALA A 16 -3.39 -9.31 19.79
N PRO A 17 -3.75 -8.86 18.59
CA PRO A 17 -4.48 -9.72 17.66
C PRO A 17 -3.62 -10.97 17.43
N GLY A 18 -4.23 -12.14 17.58
CA GLY A 18 -3.57 -13.41 17.28
C GLY A 18 -3.01 -13.41 15.85
N PRO A 19 -2.16 -14.37 15.46
CA PRO A 19 -1.48 -14.38 14.17
C PRO A 19 -2.51 -14.23 13.04
N THR A 20 -2.47 -13.08 12.37
CA THR A 20 -3.39 -12.76 11.28
C THR A 20 -3.08 -13.69 10.11
N ARG A 21 -4.12 -14.36 9.58
CA ARG A 21 -3.98 -15.15 8.37
C ARG A 21 -3.66 -14.24 7.20
N PRO A 22 -2.68 -14.58 6.34
CA PRO A 22 -2.38 -13.77 5.17
C PRO A 22 -3.56 -13.73 4.19
N VAL A 23 -3.72 -12.61 3.50
CA VAL A 23 -4.66 -12.46 2.40
C VAL A 23 -4.11 -13.16 1.16
N LEU A 24 -4.91 -13.90 0.40
CA LEU A 24 -4.48 -14.44 -0.88
C LEU A 24 -4.66 -13.39 -1.97
N ALA A 25 -3.59 -13.13 -2.71
CA ALA A 25 -3.58 -12.28 -3.88
C ALA A 25 -3.25 -13.05 -5.15
N VAL A 26 -3.70 -12.52 -6.27
CA VAL A 26 -3.33 -13.00 -7.62
C VAL A 26 -2.64 -11.86 -8.36
N ASP A 27 -1.49 -12.18 -8.99
CA ASP A 27 -0.75 -11.21 -9.78
C ASP A 27 -1.30 -11.08 -11.20
N LEU A 28 -1.59 -9.86 -11.59
CA LEU A 28 -1.98 -9.49 -12.96
C LEU A 28 -0.82 -8.74 -13.61
N VAL A 29 -0.11 -9.39 -14.51
CA VAL A 29 0.87 -8.71 -15.36
C VAL A 29 0.13 -7.75 -16.30
N THR A 30 0.50 -6.47 -16.29
CA THR A 30 -0.22 -5.40 -16.99
C THR A 30 0.13 -5.33 -18.48
N ASP A 31 0.01 -6.47 -19.17
CA ASP A 31 0.26 -6.58 -20.61
C ASP A 31 -0.79 -5.79 -21.42
N PRO A 32 -0.38 -4.87 -22.33
CA PRO A 32 -1.28 -4.15 -23.23
C PRO A 32 -2.23 -5.04 -24.03
N ALA A 33 -1.82 -6.26 -24.37
CA ALA A 33 -2.67 -7.22 -25.09
C ALA A 33 -3.90 -7.67 -24.27
N LEU A 34 -3.88 -7.49 -22.96
CA LEU A 34 -4.96 -7.89 -22.04
C LEU A 34 -5.91 -6.75 -21.66
N VAL A 35 -5.71 -5.52 -22.14
CA VAL A 35 -6.50 -4.31 -21.75
C VAL A 35 -8.01 -4.57 -21.77
N GLY A 36 -8.53 -5.13 -22.85
CA GLY A 36 -9.97 -5.43 -22.98
C GLY A 36 -10.49 -6.54 -22.05
N ARG A 37 -9.60 -7.28 -21.39
CA ARG A 37 -9.92 -8.45 -20.54
C ARG A 37 -9.75 -8.17 -19.04
N PHE A 38 -8.98 -7.18 -18.64
CA PHE A 38 -8.65 -6.93 -17.22
C PHE A 38 -9.88 -6.82 -16.33
N ALA A 39 -10.91 -6.07 -16.74
CA ALA A 39 -12.13 -5.91 -15.96
C ALA A 39 -12.88 -7.24 -15.73
N ALA A 40 -12.90 -8.10 -16.73
CA ALA A 40 -13.53 -9.42 -16.62
C ALA A 40 -12.69 -10.37 -15.75
N LEU A 41 -11.36 -10.34 -15.91
CA LEU A 41 -10.43 -11.13 -15.09
C LEU A 41 -10.54 -10.75 -13.60
N ALA A 42 -10.50 -9.45 -13.30
CA ALA A 42 -10.59 -8.97 -11.93
C ALA A 42 -11.89 -9.41 -11.24
N ARG A 43 -13.04 -9.30 -11.93
CA ARG A 43 -14.32 -9.76 -11.40
C ARG A 43 -14.34 -11.28 -11.15
N ARG A 44 -13.86 -12.08 -12.10
CA ARG A 44 -13.80 -13.54 -11.94
C ARG A 44 -12.90 -13.98 -10.79
N LEU A 45 -11.77 -13.30 -10.58
CA LEU A 45 -10.87 -13.56 -9.46
C LEU A 45 -11.50 -13.14 -8.12
N GLU A 46 -12.19 -12.00 -8.08
CA GLU A 46 -12.97 -11.59 -6.91
C GLU A 46 -14.09 -12.58 -6.59
N GLU A 47 -14.84 -13.04 -7.60
CA GLU A 47 -15.89 -14.07 -7.48
C GLU A 47 -15.34 -15.42 -7.02
N ALA A 48 -14.14 -15.80 -7.46
CA ALA A 48 -13.41 -16.98 -6.97
C ALA A 48 -12.92 -16.80 -5.53
N GLY A 49 -13.02 -15.60 -4.97
CA GLY A 49 -12.67 -15.31 -3.60
C GLY A 49 -11.23 -14.83 -3.37
N ALA A 50 -10.52 -14.38 -4.40
CA ALA A 50 -9.25 -13.70 -4.18
C ALA A 50 -9.45 -12.51 -3.25
N GLY A 51 -8.55 -12.32 -2.29
CA GLY A 51 -8.60 -11.22 -1.33
C GLY A 51 -7.97 -9.95 -1.87
N ALA A 52 -7.00 -10.06 -2.77
CA ALA A 52 -6.34 -8.94 -3.41
C ALA A 52 -5.89 -9.28 -4.84
N LEU A 53 -5.65 -8.23 -5.64
CA LEU A 53 -4.96 -8.29 -6.92
C LEU A 53 -3.68 -7.46 -6.79
N THR A 54 -2.55 -8.07 -7.11
CA THR A 54 -1.32 -7.32 -7.35
C THR A 54 -1.20 -7.05 -8.84
N LEU A 55 -0.57 -5.96 -9.20
CA LEU A 55 -0.41 -5.57 -10.59
C LEU A 55 1.07 -5.34 -10.85
N SER A 56 1.70 -6.23 -11.60
CA SER A 56 3.10 -6.14 -11.99
C SER A 56 3.25 -5.54 -13.39
N ASP A 57 4.33 -4.80 -13.61
CA ASP A 57 4.58 -4.14 -14.89
C ASP A 57 4.73 -5.17 -16.02
N GLY A 58 3.97 -4.97 -17.08
CA GLY A 58 3.99 -5.74 -18.32
C GLY A 58 3.88 -4.83 -19.55
N GLY A 59 4.13 -3.52 -19.36
CA GLY A 59 4.09 -2.48 -20.38
C GLY A 59 3.02 -1.41 -20.18
N LEU A 60 2.02 -1.65 -19.31
CA LEU A 60 1.11 -0.61 -18.82
C LEU A 60 1.41 -0.30 -17.36
N HIS A 61 1.34 0.98 -17.00
CA HIS A 61 1.65 1.39 -15.64
C HIS A 61 0.68 0.76 -14.62
N PRO A 62 1.16 0.03 -13.61
CA PRO A 62 0.34 -0.74 -12.67
C PRO A 62 -0.74 0.07 -11.94
N ILE A 63 -0.43 1.32 -11.53
CA ILE A 63 -1.41 2.19 -10.86
C ILE A 63 -2.59 2.54 -11.79
N HIS A 64 -2.34 2.76 -13.08
CA HIS A 64 -3.40 3.09 -14.03
C HIS A 64 -4.32 1.90 -14.27
N VAL A 65 -3.77 0.69 -14.36
CA VAL A 65 -4.58 -0.53 -14.45
C VAL A 65 -5.36 -0.75 -13.17
N ALA A 66 -4.76 -0.57 -11.98
CA ALA A 66 -5.46 -0.63 -10.71
C ALA A 66 -6.62 0.37 -10.64
N ALA A 67 -6.43 1.61 -11.09
CA ALA A 67 -7.48 2.63 -11.15
C ALA A 67 -8.61 2.25 -12.11
N HIS A 68 -8.30 1.56 -13.23
CA HIS A 68 -9.30 0.99 -14.13
C HIS A 68 -10.10 -0.15 -13.48
N LEU A 69 -9.46 -0.96 -12.62
CA LEU A 69 -10.12 -2.08 -11.95
C LEU A 69 -10.94 -1.65 -10.73
N ALA A 70 -10.59 -0.56 -10.08
CA ALA A 70 -11.24 -0.10 -8.85
C ALA A 70 -12.78 0.04 -8.97
N PRO A 71 -13.37 0.67 -10.02
CA PRO A 71 -14.82 0.79 -10.15
C PRO A 71 -15.52 -0.49 -10.61
N VAL A 72 -14.80 -1.50 -11.09
CA VAL A 72 -15.39 -2.76 -11.57
C VAL A 72 -15.28 -3.91 -10.58
N THR A 73 -14.58 -3.71 -9.47
CA THR A 73 -14.46 -4.61 -8.32
C THR A 73 -15.11 -3.97 -7.09
N ARG A 74 -15.42 -4.75 -6.04
CA ARG A 74 -16.17 -4.26 -4.88
C ARG A 74 -15.48 -4.47 -3.53
N ALA A 75 -14.72 -5.55 -3.39
CA ALA A 75 -14.14 -5.96 -2.12
C ALA A 75 -12.64 -6.26 -2.19
N VAL A 76 -12.16 -6.74 -3.35
CA VAL A 76 -10.76 -7.13 -3.55
C VAL A 76 -9.82 -5.93 -3.40
N GLY A 77 -8.72 -6.13 -2.67
CA GLY A 77 -7.63 -5.15 -2.55
C GLY A 77 -6.88 -4.96 -3.86
N LEU A 78 -6.33 -3.77 -4.10
CA LEU A 78 -5.60 -3.41 -5.32
C LEU A 78 -4.21 -2.92 -4.94
N LEU A 79 -3.17 -3.71 -5.23
CA LEU A 79 -1.78 -3.41 -4.88
C LEU A 79 -0.93 -3.30 -6.16
N PRO A 80 -0.82 -2.11 -6.78
CA PRO A 80 0.14 -1.91 -7.85
C PRO A 80 1.56 -2.12 -7.31
N ARG A 81 2.37 -2.92 -8.05
CA ARG A 81 3.81 -3.08 -7.81
C ARG A 81 4.53 -2.00 -8.60
N THR A 82 5.06 -1.02 -7.88
CA THR A 82 5.75 0.13 -8.48
C THR A 82 7.05 0.44 -7.77
N ASP A 83 7.96 1.07 -8.50
CA ASP A 83 9.28 1.41 -8.01
C ASP A 83 9.24 2.47 -6.90
N ALA A 84 10.17 2.34 -5.95
CA ALA A 84 10.52 3.34 -4.95
C ALA A 84 11.90 3.95 -5.23
N VAL A 85 12.48 3.71 -6.40
CA VAL A 85 13.80 4.19 -6.81
C VAL A 85 13.70 4.77 -8.20
N TYR A 86 14.40 5.88 -8.46
CA TYR A 86 14.34 6.62 -9.73
C TYR A 86 12.96 7.20 -10.07
N VAL A 87 12.12 7.42 -9.08
CA VAL A 87 10.77 7.99 -9.21
C VAL A 87 10.70 9.41 -8.65
N GLU A 88 9.66 10.13 -9.01
CA GLU A 88 9.31 11.40 -8.37
C GLU A 88 8.33 11.10 -7.21
N PRO A 89 8.75 11.26 -5.94
CA PRO A 89 7.99 10.79 -4.78
C PRO A 89 6.64 11.45 -4.59
N PHE A 90 6.54 12.77 -4.88
CA PHE A 90 5.29 13.50 -4.75
C PHE A 90 4.22 12.97 -5.73
N HIS A 91 4.66 12.70 -6.97
CA HIS A 91 3.77 12.17 -8.01
C HIS A 91 3.29 10.76 -7.66
N LEU A 92 4.22 9.88 -7.27
CA LEU A 92 3.89 8.51 -6.83
C LEU A 92 2.91 8.52 -5.66
N ALA A 93 3.21 9.29 -4.61
CA ALA A 93 2.35 9.38 -3.43
C ALA A 93 0.94 9.87 -3.78
N THR A 94 0.84 10.89 -4.65
CA THR A 94 -0.45 11.46 -5.09
C THR A 94 -1.25 10.47 -5.94
N GLN A 95 -0.60 9.70 -6.81
CA GLN A 95 -1.28 8.67 -7.61
C GLN A 95 -1.83 7.56 -6.71
N LEU A 96 -1.06 7.09 -5.73
CA LEU A 96 -1.50 6.08 -4.78
C LEU A 96 -2.67 6.58 -3.90
N MET A 97 -2.63 7.83 -3.41
CA MET A 97 -3.77 8.46 -2.71
C MET A 97 -5.02 8.51 -3.59
N SER A 98 -4.86 8.89 -4.86
CA SER A 98 -5.97 8.94 -5.81
C SER A 98 -6.58 7.56 -6.03
N LEU A 99 -5.75 6.53 -6.15
CA LEU A 99 -6.20 5.13 -6.23
C LEU A 99 -7.00 4.73 -4.99
N ASP A 100 -6.56 5.14 -3.79
CA ASP A 100 -7.26 4.80 -2.55
C ASP A 100 -8.64 5.46 -2.48
N HIS A 101 -8.77 6.70 -2.95
CA HIS A 101 -10.08 7.36 -3.09
C HIS A 101 -10.98 6.65 -4.11
N ILE A 102 -10.47 6.31 -5.29
CA ILE A 102 -11.24 5.64 -6.37
C ILE A 102 -11.69 4.24 -5.92
N SER A 103 -10.84 3.53 -5.19
CA SER A 103 -11.12 2.18 -4.69
C SER A 103 -11.90 2.15 -3.37
N HIS A 104 -12.20 3.31 -2.78
CA HIS A 104 -12.87 3.41 -1.48
C HIS A 104 -12.13 2.68 -0.35
N GLY A 105 -10.81 2.91 -0.22
CA GLY A 105 -10.00 2.35 0.85
C GLY A 105 -9.47 0.95 0.58
N ARG A 106 -9.39 0.51 -0.67
CA ARG A 106 -8.89 -0.82 -1.04
C ARG A 106 -7.51 -0.80 -1.70
N ALA A 107 -6.86 0.36 -1.79
CA ALA A 107 -5.53 0.47 -2.36
C ALA A 107 -4.43 0.09 -1.36
N GLY A 108 -3.34 -0.47 -1.86
CA GLY A 108 -2.07 -0.64 -1.17
C GLY A 108 -0.92 -0.41 -2.14
N TRP A 109 0.28 -0.46 -1.65
CA TRP A 109 1.49 -0.36 -2.45
C TRP A 109 2.33 -1.63 -2.26
N LEU A 110 2.56 -2.38 -3.32
CA LEU A 110 3.59 -3.41 -3.35
C LEU A 110 4.89 -2.74 -3.81
N LEU A 111 5.72 -2.37 -2.84
CA LEU A 111 6.94 -1.61 -3.08
C LEU A 111 7.98 -2.48 -3.79
N HIS A 112 8.52 -1.97 -4.88
CA HIS A 112 9.64 -2.51 -5.62
C HIS A 112 10.83 -1.56 -5.57
N ALA A 113 12.03 -2.09 -5.43
CA ALA A 113 13.26 -1.33 -5.56
C ALA A 113 13.95 -1.73 -6.86
N GLN A 114 13.96 -0.82 -7.83
CA GLN A 114 14.50 -1.07 -9.17
C GLN A 114 16.00 -1.33 -9.15
N THR A 115 16.42 -2.42 -9.77
CA THR A 115 17.83 -2.82 -9.88
C THR A 115 18.31 -3.00 -11.33
N ASP A 116 17.43 -2.85 -12.32
CA ASP A 116 17.83 -2.93 -13.73
C ASP A 116 18.74 -1.75 -14.09
N PRO A 117 19.98 -1.99 -14.51
CA PRO A 117 20.94 -0.94 -14.79
C PRO A 117 20.59 -0.07 -16.01
N SER A 118 19.60 -0.46 -16.82
CA SER A 118 19.15 0.33 -17.97
C SER A 118 18.16 1.43 -17.57
N VAL A 119 17.43 1.27 -16.47
CA VAL A 119 16.35 2.18 -16.05
C VAL A 119 16.86 3.58 -15.68
N PRO A 120 17.94 3.78 -14.92
CA PRO A 120 18.39 5.11 -14.54
C PRO A 120 18.61 6.06 -15.72
N ALA A 121 19.14 5.54 -16.82
CA ALA A 121 19.39 6.33 -18.03
C ALA A 121 18.09 6.88 -18.66
N THR A 122 16.96 6.19 -18.52
CA THR A 122 15.66 6.64 -19.05
C THR A 122 15.13 7.88 -18.35
N VAL A 123 15.56 8.13 -17.12
CA VAL A 123 15.22 9.31 -16.31
C VAL A 123 16.41 10.27 -16.12
N GLY A 124 17.47 10.11 -16.91
CA GLY A 124 18.63 10.99 -16.90
C GLY A 124 19.51 10.87 -15.64
N ARG A 125 19.48 9.73 -14.96
CA ARG A 125 20.25 9.47 -13.72
C ARG A 125 21.32 8.41 -13.95
N SER A 126 22.30 8.37 -13.05
CA SER A 126 23.29 7.29 -12.97
C SER A 126 22.77 6.13 -12.14
N PRO A 127 23.22 4.88 -12.43
CA PRO A 127 22.89 3.73 -11.57
C PRO A 127 23.36 3.95 -10.13
N LEU A 128 22.52 3.60 -9.18
CA LEU A 128 22.83 3.58 -7.76
C LEU A 128 23.44 2.23 -7.39
N ASP A 129 24.36 2.24 -6.45
CA ASP A 129 24.78 1.00 -5.80
C ASP A 129 23.68 0.46 -4.86
N ARG A 130 23.89 -0.75 -4.35
CA ARG A 130 22.91 -1.41 -3.48
C ARG A 130 22.55 -0.58 -2.24
N ALA A 131 23.51 0.08 -1.62
CA ALA A 131 23.27 0.85 -0.41
C ALA A 131 22.50 2.13 -0.72
N ALA A 132 22.82 2.82 -1.81
CA ALA A 132 22.11 3.99 -2.28
C ALA A 132 20.69 3.65 -2.76
N THR A 133 20.50 2.51 -3.43
CA THR A 133 19.17 1.99 -3.81
C THR A 133 18.29 1.78 -2.58
N ALA A 134 18.82 1.12 -1.54
CA ALA A 134 18.08 0.89 -0.29
C ALA A 134 17.76 2.18 0.45
N ARG A 135 18.67 3.17 0.46
CA ARG A 135 18.41 4.49 1.05
C ARG A 135 17.31 5.22 0.30
N GLU A 136 17.42 5.32 -1.03
CA GLU A 136 16.40 6.00 -1.83
C GLU A 136 15.02 5.36 -1.67
N ALA A 137 14.93 4.03 -1.64
CA ALA A 137 13.67 3.33 -1.40
C ALA A 137 13.05 3.69 -0.03
N ALA A 138 13.86 3.79 1.01
CA ALA A 138 13.43 4.22 2.34
C ALA A 138 12.96 5.68 2.33
N ASP A 139 13.73 6.58 1.74
CA ASP A 139 13.43 8.01 1.68
C ASP A 139 12.14 8.28 0.88
N VAL A 140 11.91 7.56 -0.22
CA VAL A 140 10.66 7.65 -1.02
C VAL A 140 9.47 7.15 -0.22
N LEU A 141 9.59 6.03 0.51
CA LEU A 141 8.50 5.52 1.33
C LEU A 141 8.15 6.47 2.48
N GLU A 142 9.14 6.98 3.21
CA GLU A 142 8.91 7.94 4.29
C GLU A 142 8.30 9.25 3.77
N THR A 143 8.82 9.76 2.65
CA THR A 143 8.27 10.95 1.97
C THR A 143 6.82 10.72 1.56
N SER A 144 6.50 9.57 0.99
CA SER A 144 5.12 9.22 0.62
C SER A 144 4.19 9.25 1.83
N ARG A 145 4.61 8.72 2.97
CA ARG A 145 3.83 8.76 4.22
C ARG A 145 3.62 10.17 4.74
N LEU A 146 4.63 11.03 4.66
CA LEU A 146 4.49 12.44 5.04
C LEU A 146 3.52 13.20 4.13
N ILE A 147 3.51 12.88 2.83
CA ILE A 147 2.55 13.44 1.88
C ILE A 147 1.14 12.92 2.17
N TRP A 148 0.95 11.63 2.46
CA TRP A 148 -0.34 11.06 2.83
C TRP A 148 -0.92 11.65 4.12
N ASP A 149 -0.06 12.04 5.05
CA ASP A 149 -0.42 12.66 6.34
C ASP A 149 -0.48 14.20 6.28
N SER A 150 -0.25 14.80 5.10
CA SER A 150 -0.17 16.26 4.96
C SER A 150 -1.51 17.01 5.14
N TRP A 151 -2.64 16.31 5.05
CA TRP A 151 -3.98 16.83 5.33
C TRP A 151 -4.54 16.22 6.61
N ALA A 152 -4.98 17.06 7.55
CA ALA A 152 -5.73 16.57 8.71
C ALA A 152 -7.06 15.94 8.26
N PRO A 153 -7.59 14.96 9.00
CA PRO A 153 -8.86 14.31 8.65
C PRO A 153 -10.04 15.28 8.50
N ASP A 154 -10.01 16.41 9.21
CA ASP A 154 -11.03 17.46 9.24
C ASP A 154 -10.65 18.72 8.43
N ALA A 155 -9.64 18.62 7.55
CA ALA A 155 -9.20 19.75 6.73
C ALA A 155 -10.25 20.19 5.70
N VAL A 156 -11.07 19.25 5.18
CA VAL A 156 -12.15 19.55 4.22
C VAL A 156 -13.42 19.93 4.95
N VAL A 157 -13.75 21.22 4.99
CA VAL A 157 -14.90 21.76 5.74
C VAL A 157 -16.18 21.88 4.91
N ARG A 158 -16.06 22.11 3.58
CA ARG A 158 -17.19 22.25 2.62
C ARG A 158 -18.28 23.23 3.09
N ASP A 159 -17.88 24.34 3.71
CA ASP A 159 -18.80 25.40 4.12
C ASP A 159 -19.25 26.21 2.89
N THR A 160 -20.43 25.88 2.38
CA THR A 160 -21.01 26.57 1.21
C THR A 160 -21.51 27.98 1.56
N ALA A 161 -21.92 28.24 2.81
CA ALA A 161 -22.39 29.54 3.23
C ALA A 161 -21.24 30.55 3.37
N GLY A 162 -20.11 30.10 3.95
CA GLY A 162 -18.89 30.90 4.09
C GLY A 162 -17.99 30.85 2.86
N GLY A 163 -18.33 30.09 1.80
CA GLY A 163 -17.50 29.93 0.60
C GLY A 163 -16.15 29.23 0.87
N LYS A 164 -16.03 28.45 1.94
CA LYS A 164 -14.80 27.82 2.39
C LYS A 164 -14.83 26.31 2.14
N TYR A 165 -13.98 25.84 1.21
CA TYR A 165 -13.89 24.41 0.92
C TYR A 165 -13.01 23.66 1.92
N LEU A 166 -11.86 24.23 2.29
CA LEU A 166 -10.89 23.62 3.19
C LEU A 166 -10.42 24.62 4.27
N ASP A 167 -9.93 24.08 5.37
CA ASP A 167 -9.18 24.84 6.37
C ASP A 167 -7.68 24.70 6.13
N ALA A 168 -7.07 25.75 5.57
CA ALA A 168 -5.66 25.76 5.26
C ALA A 168 -4.75 25.56 6.48
N SER A 169 -5.20 25.93 7.70
CA SER A 169 -4.44 25.70 8.93
C SER A 169 -4.35 24.20 9.32
N ARG A 170 -5.13 23.34 8.67
CA ARG A 170 -5.16 21.91 8.85
C ARG A 170 -4.27 21.14 7.86
N LEU A 171 -3.50 21.85 7.06
CA LEU A 171 -2.52 21.26 6.14
C LEU A 171 -1.11 21.44 6.70
N GLN A 172 -0.22 20.53 6.42
CA GLN A 172 1.20 20.59 6.79
C GLN A 172 2.08 20.24 5.60
N TYR A 173 3.25 20.85 5.49
CA TYR A 173 4.23 20.51 4.47
C TYR A 173 4.95 19.20 4.82
N ALA A 174 5.34 18.45 3.80
CA ALA A 174 6.24 17.31 3.98
C ALA A 174 7.67 17.79 4.27
N ASP A 175 8.14 18.84 3.57
CA ASP A 175 9.44 19.48 3.71
C ASP A 175 10.60 18.51 3.86
N VAL A 176 10.74 17.62 2.88
CA VAL A 176 11.77 16.58 2.85
C VAL A 176 12.94 17.04 2.00
N GLU A 177 14.13 16.91 2.55
CA GLU A 177 15.42 17.04 1.87
C GLU A 177 16.14 15.69 1.97
N ALA A 178 16.11 14.88 0.90
CA ALA A 178 16.79 13.61 0.79
C ALA A 178 18.06 13.75 -0.06
N GLU A 179 18.86 12.68 -0.15
CA GLU A 179 20.12 12.70 -0.92
C GLU A 179 19.87 12.90 -2.42
N THR A 180 18.78 12.37 -2.95
CA THR A 180 18.51 12.32 -4.40
C THR A 180 17.34 13.18 -4.86
N PHE A 181 16.56 13.73 -3.93
CA PHE A 181 15.40 14.58 -4.22
C PHE A 181 15.05 15.49 -3.06
N SER A 182 14.22 16.49 -3.33
CA SER A 182 13.53 17.27 -2.30
C SER A 182 12.04 17.38 -2.62
N VAL A 183 11.19 17.36 -1.60
CA VAL A 183 9.73 17.48 -1.74
C VAL A 183 9.19 18.40 -0.66
N ARG A 184 8.41 19.40 -1.06
CA ARG A 184 7.79 20.32 -0.12
C ARG A 184 6.38 19.88 0.29
N GLY A 185 5.51 19.54 -0.64
CA GLY A 185 4.09 19.26 -0.36
C GLY A 185 3.28 20.54 -0.06
N PRO A 186 2.10 20.48 0.57
CA PRO A 186 1.32 19.30 0.92
C PRO A 186 0.80 18.54 -0.30
N ALA A 187 0.15 17.39 -0.09
CA ALA A 187 -0.56 16.69 -1.14
C ALA A 187 -1.60 17.59 -1.83
N ILE A 188 -1.90 17.31 -3.09
CA ILE A 188 -2.98 18.00 -3.83
C ILE A 188 -4.35 17.36 -3.61
N THR A 189 -4.37 16.13 -3.07
CA THR A 189 -5.60 15.40 -2.71
C THR A 189 -5.80 15.41 -1.19
N PRO A 190 -7.04 15.42 -0.71
CA PRO A 190 -7.32 15.23 0.71
C PRO A 190 -6.77 13.89 1.23
N ARG A 191 -6.66 13.76 2.55
CA ARG A 191 -6.29 12.51 3.21
C ARG A 191 -7.12 11.35 2.68
N SER A 192 -6.47 10.24 2.33
CA SER A 192 -7.12 9.08 1.75
C SER A 192 -8.01 8.35 2.78
N PRO A 193 -8.98 7.53 2.34
CA PRO A 193 -9.90 6.82 3.24
C PRO A 193 -9.20 5.98 4.31
N GLN A 194 -8.07 5.35 3.96
CA GLN A 194 -7.28 4.55 4.91
C GLN A 194 -6.31 5.40 5.77
N GLY A 195 -6.18 6.70 5.47
CA GLY A 195 -5.16 7.57 6.05
C GLY A 195 -3.78 7.29 5.45
N LEU A 196 -3.09 6.27 5.94
CA LEU A 196 -1.86 5.75 5.35
C LEU A 196 -2.16 4.45 4.61
N LEU A 197 -1.79 4.36 3.34
CA LEU A 197 -1.96 3.13 2.57
C LEU A 197 -1.06 2.02 3.13
N PRO A 198 -1.52 0.76 3.15
CA PRO A 198 -0.65 -0.38 3.41
C PRO A 198 0.49 -0.48 2.40
N VAL A 199 1.71 -0.67 2.89
CA VAL A 199 2.90 -0.88 2.07
C VAL A 199 3.49 -2.24 2.38
N LEU A 200 3.57 -3.10 1.37
CA LEU A 200 4.12 -4.45 1.49
C LEU A 200 5.34 -4.61 0.58
N VAL A 201 6.23 -5.53 0.94
CA VAL A 201 7.41 -5.87 0.14
C VAL A 201 7.42 -7.37 -0.14
N ALA A 202 7.57 -7.75 -1.40
CA ALA A 202 7.72 -9.15 -1.77
C ALA A 202 9.06 -9.71 -1.31
N ASP A 203 9.11 -10.97 -0.92
CA ASP A 203 10.33 -11.62 -0.43
C ASP A 203 11.48 -11.49 -1.45
N ALA A 204 11.18 -11.58 -2.74
CA ALA A 204 12.13 -11.38 -3.81
C ALA A 204 12.73 -9.96 -3.88
N ASP A 205 11.99 -8.94 -3.42
CA ASP A 205 12.38 -7.53 -3.49
C ASP A 205 13.09 -7.03 -2.21
N ARG A 206 13.00 -7.77 -1.09
CA ARG A 206 13.52 -7.35 0.22
C ARG A 206 15.01 -6.98 0.21
N ALA A 207 15.81 -7.76 -0.50
CA ALA A 207 17.27 -7.54 -0.57
C ALA A 207 17.64 -6.22 -1.28
N ALA A 208 16.86 -5.82 -2.27
CA ALA A 208 17.06 -4.56 -3.01
C ALA A 208 16.47 -3.37 -2.24
N ALA A 209 15.28 -3.53 -1.64
CA ALA A 209 14.62 -2.51 -0.83
C ALA A 209 15.42 -2.16 0.45
N GLY A 210 16.26 -3.09 0.92
CA GLY A 210 17.08 -2.92 2.11
C GLY A 210 16.34 -3.22 3.42
N GLU A 211 17.12 -3.48 4.47
CA GLU A 211 16.61 -3.93 5.78
C GLU A 211 15.63 -2.93 6.40
N ARG A 212 15.93 -1.64 6.31
CA ARG A 212 15.09 -0.59 6.88
C ARG A 212 13.68 -0.61 6.28
N VAL A 213 13.56 -0.73 4.95
CA VAL A 213 12.25 -0.86 4.30
C VAL A 213 11.60 -2.18 4.67
N ALA A 214 12.34 -3.28 4.54
CA ALA A 214 11.80 -4.62 4.64
C ALA A 214 11.36 -5.03 6.06
N SER A 215 11.96 -4.45 7.11
CA SER A 215 11.73 -4.86 8.50
C SER A 215 11.18 -3.76 9.40
N GLU A 216 11.41 -2.48 9.08
CA GLU A 216 10.99 -1.38 9.95
C GLU A 216 9.87 -0.52 9.33
N LEU A 217 9.94 -0.26 8.01
CA LEU A 217 9.02 0.67 7.37
C LEU A 217 7.83 0.00 6.70
N ALA A 218 7.98 -1.18 6.08
CA ALA A 218 6.86 -1.87 5.47
C ALA A 218 5.88 -2.42 6.51
N ASP A 219 4.59 -2.47 6.16
CA ASP A 219 3.53 -3.01 7.02
C ASP A 219 3.50 -4.55 7.05
N GLY A 220 4.31 -5.20 6.21
CA GLY A 220 4.47 -6.64 6.17
C GLY A 220 5.12 -7.13 4.88
N ARG A 221 5.33 -8.44 4.79
CA ARG A 221 5.93 -9.09 3.63
C ARG A 221 4.89 -9.83 2.76
N VAL A 222 5.26 -10.09 1.52
CA VAL A 222 4.49 -10.88 0.56
C VAL A 222 5.27 -12.14 0.19
N LEU A 223 4.66 -13.29 0.42
CA LEU A 223 5.16 -14.58 -0.02
C LEU A 223 4.66 -14.87 -1.44
N ASP A 224 5.57 -15.07 -2.39
CA ASP A 224 5.23 -15.46 -3.75
C ASP A 224 5.03 -16.97 -3.85
N LEU A 225 3.91 -17.39 -4.41
CA LEU A 225 3.58 -18.78 -4.68
C LEU A 225 3.72 -19.06 -6.18
N ASP A 226 4.70 -19.88 -6.52
CA ASP A 226 4.87 -20.41 -7.85
C ASP A 226 4.14 -21.75 -7.95
N LEU A 227 3.06 -21.78 -8.73
CA LEU A 227 2.21 -22.97 -8.84
C LEU A 227 2.84 -24.13 -9.65
N ARG A 228 4.07 -23.99 -10.14
CA ARG A 228 4.82 -25.09 -10.74
C ARG A 228 5.06 -26.25 -9.77
N SER A 229 5.09 -25.98 -8.47
CA SER A 229 5.16 -27.00 -7.42
C SER A 229 3.82 -27.65 -7.09
N GLY A 230 2.74 -27.26 -7.78
CA GLY A 230 1.39 -27.76 -7.52
C GLY A 230 0.75 -27.16 -6.26
N THR A 231 -0.50 -27.56 -6.01
CA THR A 231 -1.28 -27.08 -4.87
C THR A 231 -0.65 -27.50 -3.53
N ASP A 232 -0.16 -28.73 -3.42
CA ASP A 232 0.45 -29.25 -2.18
C ASP A 232 1.70 -28.43 -1.78
N GLY A 233 2.58 -28.15 -2.75
CA GLY A 233 3.76 -27.30 -2.50
C GLY A 233 3.38 -25.88 -2.07
N ALA A 234 2.31 -25.31 -2.59
CA ALA A 234 1.80 -24.01 -2.17
C ALA A 234 1.26 -24.05 -0.71
N LEU A 235 0.53 -25.11 -0.36
CA LEU A 235 0.04 -25.31 1.02
C LEU A 235 1.19 -25.40 2.02
N GLU A 236 2.20 -26.22 1.72
CA GLU A 236 3.40 -26.36 2.56
C GLU A 236 4.14 -25.04 2.71
N ALA A 237 4.32 -24.29 1.63
CA ALA A 237 5.01 -22.98 1.66
C ALA A 237 4.28 -21.97 2.57
N VAL A 238 2.95 -21.89 2.48
CA VAL A 238 2.16 -20.98 3.32
C VAL A 238 2.18 -21.43 4.78
N ALA A 239 2.08 -22.72 5.06
CA ALA A 239 2.16 -23.27 6.40
C ALA A 239 3.52 -22.95 7.05
N ALA A 240 4.62 -23.23 6.35
CA ALA A 240 5.98 -22.96 6.83
C ALA A 240 6.20 -21.45 7.09
N ALA A 241 5.77 -20.58 6.18
CA ALA A 241 5.93 -19.13 6.34
C ALA A 241 5.13 -18.55 7.51
N ARG A 242 4.07 -19.22 7.97
CA ARG A 242 3.30 -18.83 9.15
C ARG A 242 3.91 -19.29 10.47
N GLU A 243 4.71 -20.35 10.45
CA GLU A 243 5.42 -20.86 11.62
C GLU A 243 6.74 -20.09 11.86
N GLU A 244 7.17 -19.29 10.91
CA GLU A 244 8.37 -18.47 11.01
C GLU A 244 8.20 -17.39 12.08
N ALA A 245 8.82 -17.59 13.24
CA ALA A 245 8.65 -16.73 14.41
C ALA A 245 9.44 -15.42 14.33
N ASP A 246 10.54 -15.44 13.57
CA ASP A 246 11.47 -14.30 13.44
C ASP A 246 11.30 -13.61 12.10
N GLY A 247 10.98 -12.32 12.13
CA GLY A 247 10.89 -11.48 10.93
C GLY A 247 9.54 -10.80 10.72
N PRO A 248 9.41 -10.03 9.64
CA PRO A 248 8.16 -9.35 9.31
C PRO A 248 7.03 -10.32 9.01
N VAL A 249 5.84 -9.98 9.46
CA VAL A 249 4.64 -10.81 9.31
C VAL A 249 4.29 -10.96 7.82
N VAL A 250 4.02 -12.20 7.39
CA VAL A 250 3.42 -12.47 6.07
C VAL A 250 1.97 -11.98 6.08
N ARG A 251 1.71 -10.88 5.39
CA ARG A 251 0.36 -10.29 5.27
C ARG A 251 -0.36 -10.73 4.01
N LEU A 252 0.40 -11.10 3.00
CA LEU A 252 -0.12 -11.48 1.69
C LEU A 252 0.62 -12.72 1.18
N VAL A 253 -0.11 -13.66 0.63
CA VAL A 253 0.43 -14.73 -0.22
C VAL A 253 -0.02 -14.45 -1.65
N ARG A 254 0.91 -14.42 -2.60
CA ARG A 254 0.66 -13.96 -3.96
C ARG A 254 0.95 -15.06 -4.97
N VAL A 255 -0.08 -15.45 -5.73
CA VAL A 255 0.08 -16.34 -6.87
C VAL A 255 0.67 -15.56 -8.04
N VAL A 256 1.80 -16.04 -8.56
CA VAL A 256 2.52 -15.42 -9.68
C VAL A 256 2.66 -16.39 -10.86
N GLY A 257 2.96 -15.86 -12.03
CA GLY A 257 3.29 -16.65 -13.21
C GLY A 257 2.09 -17.33 -13.90
N LEU A 258 0.87 -16.84 -13.68
CA LEU A 258 -0.32 -17.33 -14.40
C LEU A 258 -0.29 -16.91 -15.87
N ASP A 259 -0.69 -17.84 -16.77
CA ASP A 259 -0.96 -17.49 -18.16
C ASP A 259 -2.35 -16.88 -18.31
N LEU A 260 -2.42 -15.56 -18.09
CA LEU A 260 -3.66 -14.78 -18.17
C LEU A 260 -4.29 -14.78 -19.59
N GLY A 261 -3.54 -15.19 -20.60
CA GLY A 261 -4.00 -15.30 -21.99
C GLY A 261 -4.76 -16.59 -22.26
N ALA A 262 -4.18 -17.73 -21.90
CA ALA A 262 -4.70 -19.06 -22.19
C ALA A 262 -5.63 -19.57 -21.10
N ASP A 263 -5.21 -19.53 -19.84
CA ASP A 263 -6.01 -19.97 -18.68
C ASP A 263 -5.94 -18.95 -17.54
N PRO A 264 -6.81 -17.93 -17.58
CA PRO A 264 -6.68 -16.76 -16.72
C PRO A 264 -6.99 -17.02 -15.24
N LEU A 265 -7.65 -18.11 -14.88
CA LEU A 265 -7.85 -18.50 -13.49
C LEU A 265 -6.93 -19.65 -13.09
N GLY A 266 -6.63 -20.53 -14.03
CA GLY A 266 -5.82 -21.71 -13.77
C GLY A 266 -6.31 -22.48 -12.55
N PRO A 267 -5.42 -22.96 -11.69
CA PRO A 267 -5.74 -23.68 -10.46
C PRO A 267 -6.07 -22.75 -9.27
N VAL A 268 -6.28 -21.44 -9.48
CA VAL A 268 -6.49 -20.47 -8.39
C VAL A 268 -7.74 -20.77 -7.55
N PRO A 269 -8.92 -21.12 -8.14
CA PRO A 269 -10.10 -21.44 -7.33
C PRO A 269 -9.86 -22.61 -6.39
N GLU A 270 -9.33 -23.72 -6.91
CA GLU A 270 -9.01 -24.92 -6.13
C GLU A 270 -7.96 -24.65 -5.04
N LEU A 271 -6.95 -23.82 -5.35
CA LEU A 271 -5.95 -23.41 -4.37
C LEU A 271 -6.57 -22.57 -3.25
N ILE A 272 -7.46 -21.63 -3.59
CA ILE A 272 -8.16 -20.79 -2.61
C ILE A 272 -8.97 -21.68 -1.65
N ASP A 273 -9.71 -22.62 -2.17
CA ASP A 273 -10.54 -23.53 -1.37
C ASP A 273 -9.67 -24.38 -0.45
N ALA A 274 -8.62 -25.02 -0.96
CA ALA A 274 -7.69 -25.83 -0.19
C ALA A 274 -7.00 -25.04 0.94
N LEU A 275 -6.51 -23.83 0.66
CA LEU A 275 -5.88 -22.97 1.66
C LEU A 275 -6.87 -22.50 2.74
N ARG A 276 -8.13 -22.24 2.39
CA ARG A 276 -9.18 -21.88 3.34
C ARG A 276 -9.63 -23.02 4.20
N GLU A 277 -9.84 -24.19 3.63
CA GLU A 277 -10.21 -25.41 4.36
C GLU A 277 -9.18 -25.75 5.44
N GLN A 278 -7.90 -25.57 5.16
CA GLN A 278 -6.82 -25.72 6.14
C GLN A 278 -6.64 -24.50 7.06
N GLY A 279 -7.41 -23.43 6.88
CA GLY A 279 -7.29 -22.21 7.69
C GLY A 279 -5.97 -21.46 7.52
N LEU A 280 -5.31 -21.60 6.37
CA LEU A 280 -4.01 -21.02 6.07
C LEU A 280 -4.10 -19.57 5.59
N ILE A 281 -5.21 -19.17 4.98
CA ILE A 281 -5.43 -17.79 4.49
C ILE A 281 -6.69 -17.16 5.12
N ALA A 282 -6.79 -15.85 4.97
CA ALA A 282 -7.94 -15.07 5.41
C ALA A 282 -9.22 -15.48 4.63
N PRO A 283 -10.43 -15.26 5.19
CA PRO A 283 -11.68 -15.42 4.47
C PRO A 283 -11.75 -14.49 3.25
N ALA A 284 -12.75 -14.73 2.37
CA ALA A 284 -13.01 -13.83 1.25
C ALA A 284 -13.26 -12.40 1.74
N PRO A 285 -12.84 -11.39 0.98
CA PRO A 285 -13.02 -10.00 1.36
C PRO A 285 -14.50 -9.62 1.41
N VAL A 286 -14.85 -8.73 2.33
CA VAL A 286 -16.23 -8.24 2.49
C VAL A 286 -16.32 -6.83 1.93
N VAL A 287 -17.40 -6.55 1.19
CA VAL A 287 -17.66 -5.21 0.63
C VAL A 287 -17.72 -4.17 1.75
N GLY A 288 -17.01 -3.08 1.58
CA GLY A 288 -16.94 -2.01 2.56
C GLY A 288 -15.80 -2.14 3.58
N THR A 289 -15.05 -3.25 3.56
CA THR A 289 -13.83 -3.41 4.38
C THR A 289 -12.63 -2.83 3.64
N SER A 290 -11.84 -2.02 4.32
CA SER A 290 -10.60 -1.48 3.76
C SER A 290 -9.51 -2.55 3.61
N LEU A 291 -8.53 -2.32 2.73
CA LEU A 291 -7.40 -3.25 2.61
C LEU A 291 -6.60 -3.32 3.91
N ARG A 292 -6.46 -2.20 4.63
CA ARG A 292 -5.80 -2.15 5.94
C ARG A 292 -6.44 -3.11 6.95
N GLU A 293 -7.78 -3.11 7.02
CA GLU A 293 -8.54 -4.04 7.87
C GLU A 293 -8.39 -5.50 7.41
N GLN A 294 -8.48 -5.76 6.11
CA GLN A 294 -8.28 -7.10 5.54
C GLN A 294 -6.91 -7.69 5.88
N LEU A 295 -5.87 -6.86 5.89
CA LEU A 295 -4.51 -7.23 6.26
C LEU A 295 -4.30 -7.32 7.79
N GLY A 296 -5.32 -7.05 8.61
CA GLY A 296 -5.22 -7.02 10.06
C GLY A 296 -4.30 -5.91 10.58
N LEU A 297 -4.20 -4.80 9.87
CA LEU A 297 -3.45 -3.62 10.30
C LEU A 297 -4.33 -2.70 11.14
N PRO A 298 -3.77 -2.05 12.17
CA PRO A 298 -4.53 -1.09 12.96
C PRO A 298 -4.90 0.13 12.11
N PRO A 299 -5.96 0.88 12.49
CA PRO A 299 -6.26 2.18 11.86
C PRO A 299 -5.02 3.07 11.86
N ALA A 300 -4.77 3.77 10.75
CA ALA A 300 -3.63 4.68 10.64
C ALA A 300 -3.93 6.00 11.39
N PRO A 301 -3.23 6.30 12.49
CA PRO A 301 -3.43 7.56 13.19
C PRO A 301 -2.95 8.73 12.34
N TYR A 302 -3.55 9.90 12.54
CA TYR A 302 -3.02 11.15 11.99
C TYR A 302 -1.95 11.70 12.93
N HIS A 303 -0.80 12.06 12.39
CA HIS A 303 0.33 12.60 13.16
C HIS A 303 0.51 14.10 12.82
N PRO A 304 -0.11 15.01 13.58
CA PRO A 304 0.12 16.44 13.38
C PRO A 304 1.54 16.80 13.78
N ASP A 305 2.23 17.53 12.91
CA ASP A 305 3.53 18.12 13.20
C ASP A 305 3.35 19.62 13.49
N PRO A 306 3.49 20.06 14.74
CA PRO A 306 3.32 21.48 15.12
C PRO A 306 4.34 22.41 14.44
N VAL A 307 5.56 21.94 14.19
CA VAL A 307 6.63 22.74 13.56
C VAL A 307 6.27 23.01 12.10
N ARG A 308 5.93 21.96 11.35
CA ARG A 308 5.54 22.06 9.93
C ARG A 308 4.29 22.93 9.72
N ARG A 309 3.35 22.92 10.67
CA ARG A 309 2.20 23.84 10.67
C ARG A 309 2.57 25.29 10.92
N ALA A 310 3.49 25.55 11.86
CA ALA A 310 3.93 26.89 12.19
C ALA A 310 4.66 27.56 11.03
N ASP A 311 5.51 26.85 10.32
CA ASP A 311 6.24 27.36 9.15
C ASP A 311 5.30 27.75 8.03
N ARG A 312 4.25 26.98 7.78
CA ARG A 312 3.21 27.36 6.82
C ARG A 312 2.48 28.66 7.21
N ALA A 313 2.15 28.84 8.48
CA ALA A 313 1.49 30.05 8.95
C ALA A 313 2.33 31.32 8.75
N ARG A 314 3.66 31.19 8.70
CA ARG A 314 4.58 32.27 8.36
C ARG A 314 4.53 32.62 6.86
N LEU A 315 4.62 31.59 6.00
CA LEU A 315 4.63 31.76 4.53
C LEU A 315 3.32 32.39 4.01
N THR A 316 2.17 31.99 4.54
CA THR A 316 0.88 32.60 4.16
C THR A 316 0.74 34.06 4.59
N ARG A 317 1.53 34.54 5.54
CA ARG A 317 1.58 35.99 5.93
C ARG A 317 2.49 36.79 5.03
N GLU A 318 3.57 36.21 4.55
CA GLU A 318 4.52 36.85 3.63
C GLU A 318 3.94 37.06 2.23
N ASP A 319 3.10 36.10 1.74
CA ASP A 319 2.41 36.21 0.44
C ASP A 319 1.27 37.24 0.43
N HIS A 320 0.87 37.81 1.58
CA HIS A 320 -0.20 38.80 1.74
C HIS A 320 0.31 40.16 2.22
N SER A 321 1.62 40.35 2.30
CA SER A 321 2.29 41.63 2.65
C SER A 321 3.05 42.19 1.44
#